data_f8f8c7601f238e36212def8e57d82b87
#
_entry.id   f8f8c7601f238e36212def8e57d82b87
#
_cell.length_a   1.000
_cell.length_b   1.000
_cell.length_c   1.000
_cell.angle_alpha   90.00
_cell.angle_beta   90.00
_cell.angle_gamma   90.00
#
_symmetry.space_group_name_H-M   'P 1'
#
loop_
_entity.id
_entity.type
_entity.pdbx_description
1 polymer ?
#
loop_
_entity_poly.entity_id
_entity_poly.type
_entity_poly.pdbx_seq_one_letter_code
_entity_poly.pdbx_strand_id
1 'polypeptide(L)'
;MFDVKRVTIKKFELLEISGKLITAEAYKLEEKVEKIFADSNALNFIFDLRNLEYCSSYGLRTFIKTKKDLKLYDGKVILFSPSDNFNKLLELAGLEKFFIIENNWNNIIKVLSE
;
A
#
# COMPACT_ATOMS: atom_id res chain seq x y z
N MET A 1 -9.20 9.69 12.41
CA MET A 1 -9.90 9.96 11.13
C MET A 1 -9.12 9.35 9.97
N PHE A 2 -9.81 8.65 9.10
CA PHE A 2 -9.18 8.05 7.93
C PHE A 2 -8.82 9.12 6.90
N ASP A 3 -7.61 9.07 6.38
CA ASP A 3 -7.16 9.98 5.34
C ASP A 3 -6.11 9.29 4.45
N VAL A 4 -6.04 9.73 3.21
CA VAL A 4 -5.06 9.25 2.24
C VAL A 4 -4.45 10.46 1.52
N LYS A 5 -3.12 10.59 1.63
CA LYS A 5 -2.37 11.64 0.93
C LYS A 5 -1.53 11.01 -0.18
N ARG A 6 -1.59 11.60 -1.36
CA ARG A 6 -0.87 11.10 -2.52
C ARG A 6 0.34 11.98 -2.83
N VAL A 7 1.48 11.33 -3.07
CA VAL A 7 2.70 11.99 -3.55
C VAL A 7 3.22 11.19 -4.73
N THR A 8 3.43 11.84 -5.86
CA THR A 8 4.03 11.19 -7.03
C THR A 8 5.52 11.42 -7.02
N ILE A 9 6.31 10.35 -7.00
CA ILE A 9 7.78 10.42 -6.99
C ILE A 9 8.32 9.56 -8.12
N LYS A 10 8.79 10.19 -9.19
CA LYS A 10 9.30 9.48 -10.38
C LYS A 10 8.25 8.49 -10.91
N LYS A 11 8.56 7.20 -10.90
CA LYS A 11 7.67 6.13 -11.39
C LYS A 11 6.78 5.55 -10.30
N PHE A 12 6.82 6.11 -9.09
CA PHE A 12 6.08 5.61 -7.94
C PHE A 12 4.98 6.55 -7.52
N GLU A 13 3.86 5.96 -7.12
CA GLU A 13 2.81 6.65 -6.39
C GLU A 13 2.92 6.26 -4.94
N LEU A 14 3.17 7.24 -4.07
CA LEU A 14 3.22 7.02 -2.64
C LEU A 14 1.92 7.48 -2.01
N LEU A 15 1.25 6.60 -1.29
CA LEU A 15 0.01 6.91 -0.59
C LEU A 15 0.26 6.80 0.91
N GLU A 16 0.15 7.93 1.61
CA GLU A 16 0.21 7.96 3.07
C GLU A 16 -1.19 7.70 3.60
N ILE A 17 -1.36 6.59 4.30
CA ILE A 17 -2.65 6.17 4.83
C ILE A 17 -2.64 6.33 6.34
N SER A 18 -3.62 7.07 6.86
CA SER A 18 -3.75 7.28 8.30
C SER A 18 -5.15 6.91 8.76
N GLY A 19 -5.26 6.62 10.07
CA GLY A 19 -6.53 6.28 10.70
C GLY A 19 -6.84 4.79 10.64
N LYS A 20 -8.12 4.47 10.52
CA LYS A 20 -8.59 3.07 10.57
C LYS A 20 -9.12 2.65 9.21
N LEU A 21 -8.54 1.59 8.68
CA LEU A 21 -8.94 1.03 7.39
C LEU A 21 -9.90 -0.13 7.61
N ILE A 22 -11.18 0.19 7.65
CA ILE A 22 -12.26 -0.78 7.77
C ILE A 22 -13.10 -0.76 6.48
N THR A 23 -14.26 -1.44 6.46
CA THR A 23 -14.98 -1.73 5.22
C THR A 23 -15.22 -0.51 4.31
N ALA A 24 -15.82 0.57 4.83
CA ALA A 24 -16.14 1.74 4.02
C ALA A 24 -14.87 2.44 3.52
N GLU A 25 -13.87 2.55 4.40
CA GLU A 25 -12.59 3.17 4.07
C GLU A 25 -11.81 2.35 3.07
N ALA A 26 -11.93 1.02 3.14
CA ALA A 26 -11.29 0.13 2.18
C ALA A 26 -11.82 0.37 0.76
N TYR A 27 -13.13 0.57 0.61
CA TYR A 27 -13.71 0.91 -0.68
C TYR A 27 -13.18 2.25 -1.21
N LYS A 28 -13.06 3.24 -0.33
CA LYS A 28 -12.53 4.55 -0.71
C LYS A 28 -11.09 4.46 -1.19
N LEU A 29 -10.27 3.69 -0.48
CA LEU A 29 -8.89 3.48 -0.87
C LEU A 29 -8.79 2.75 -2.20
N GLU A 30 -9.60 1.71 -2.38
CA GLU A 30 -9.63 0.93 -3.61
C GLU A 30 -9.99 1.82 -4.81
N GLU A 31 -11.02 2.66 -4.69
CA GLU A 31 -11.39 3.62 -5.74
C GLU A 31 -10.25 4.58 -6.07
N LYS A 32 -9.58 5.08 -5.03
CA LYS A 32 -8.48 6.02 -5.22
C LYS A 32 -7.32 5.38 -5.97
N VAL A 33 -6.96 4.15 -5.60
CA VAL A 33 -5.89 3.41 -6.26
C VAL A 33 -6.25 3.13 -7.72
N GLU A 34 -7.48 2.69 -7.99
CA GLU A 34 -7.95 2.42 -9.34
C GLU A 34 -7.91 3.68 -10.21
N LYS A 35 -8.33 4.81 -9.66
CA LYS A 35 -8.31 6.09 -10.37
C LYS A 35 -6.88 6.53 -10.69
N ILE A 36 -5.97 6.41 -9.74
CA ILE A 36 -4.56 6.73 -9.95
C ILE A 36 -3.99 5.86 -11.06
N PHE A 37 -4.26 4.57 -11.00
CA PHE A 37 -3.80 3.61 -12.01
C PHE A 37 -4.31 3.98 -13.40
N ALA A 38 -5.58 4.35 -13.51
CA ALA A 38 -6.19 4.69 -14.79
C ALA A 38 -5.65 6.02 -15.35
N ASP A 39 -5.41 7.00 -14.49
CA ASP A 39 -5.08 8.37 -14.92
C ASP A 39 -3.58 8.58 -15.17
N SER A 40 -2.71 7.87 -14.44
CA SER A 40 -1.29 8.19 -14.41
C SER A 40 -0.39 7.16 -15.08
N ASN A 41 -0.92 6.01 -15.48
CA ASN A 41 -0.13 4.87 -15.96
C ASN A 41 0.94 4.43 -14.94
N ALA A 42 0.76 4.78 -13.67
CA ALA A 42 1.67 4.37 -12.62
C ALA A 42 1.55 2.87 -12.39
N LEU A 43 2.69 2.18 -12.37
CA LEU A 43 2.73 0.73 -12.17
C LEU A 43 3.33 0.36 -10.81
N ASN A 44 3.80 1.35 -10.05
CA ASN A 44 4.51 1.09 -8.80
C ASN A 44 3.89 1.92 -7.69
N PHE A 45 3.54 1.28 -6.60
CA PHE A 45 2.91 1.93 -5.45
C PHE A 45 3.72 1.68 -4.19
N ILE A 46 3.81 2.71 -3.36
CA ILE A 46 4.32 2.61 -2.00
C ILE A 46 3.18 3.02 -1.09
N PHE A 47 2.77 2.12 -0.21
CA PHE A 47 1.78 2.44 0.81
C PHE A 47 2.53 2.74 2.10
N ASP A 48 2.51 3.99 2.53
CA ASP A 48 3.13 4.42 3.78
C ASP A 48 2.14 4.15 4.92
N LEU A 49 2.45 3.17 5.72
CA LEU A 49 1.55 2.68 6.76
C LEU A 49 1.95 3.12 8.17
N ARG A 50 2.88 4.09 8.28
CA ARG A 50 3.34 4.55 9.61
C ARG A 50 2.22 5.08 10.48
N ASN A 51 1.20 5.69 9.89
CA ASN A 51 0.10 6.31 10.61
C ASN A 51 -1.21 5.54 10.50
N LEU A 52 -1.16 4.33 9.97
CA LEU A 52 -2.32 3.46 9.93
C LEU A 52 -2.50 2.83 11.30
N GLU A 53 -3.58 3.20 11.99
CA GLU A 53 -3.85 2.77 13.36
C GLU A 53 -4.42 1.35 13.41
N TYR A 54 -5.23 0.98 12.43
CA TYR A 54 -5.91 -0.29 12.40
C TYR A 54 -6.27 -0.67 10.96
N CYS A 55 -6.15 -1.95 10.66
CA CYS A 55 -6.57 -2.49 9.37
C CYS A 55 -7.35 -3.79 9.62
N SER A 56 -8.58 -3.84 9.12
CA SER A 56 -9.37 -5.08 9.19
C SER A 56 -8.88 -6.06 8.12
N SER A 57 -9.29 -7.32 8.23
CA SER A 57 -9.01 -8.30 7.18
C SER A 57 -9.65 -7.88 5.85
N TYR A 58 -10.78 -7.18 5.91
CA TYR A 58 -11.40 -6.61 4.71
C TYR A 58 -10.53 -5.47 4.13
N GLY A 59 -9.96 -4.64 5.00
CA GLY A 59 -9.05 -3.57 4.56
C GLY A 59 -7.81 -4.11 3.87
N LEU A 60 -7.30 -5.24 4.34
CA LEU A 60 -6.14 -5.90 3.73
C LEU A 60 -6.39 -6.27 2.26
N ARG A 61 -7.64 -6.53 1.90
CA ARG A 61 -8.03 -6.88 0.54
C ARG A 61 -7.58 -5.84 -0.50
N THR A 62 -7.62 -4.56 -0.16
CA THR A 62 -7.22 -3.50 -1.08
C THR A 62 -5.76 -3.64 -1.51
N PHE A 63 -4.89 -3.95 -0.55
CA PHE A 63 -3.46 -4.13 -0.85
C PHE A 63 -3.23 -5.39 -1.69
N ILE A 64 -3.94 -6.45 -1.37
CA ILE A 64 -3.86 -7.71 -2.13
C ILE A 64 -4.29 -7.48 -3.58
N LYS A 65 -5.42 -6.80 -3.76
CA LYS A 65 -5.97 -6.51 -5.09
C LYS A 65 -5.00 -5.65 -5.90
N THR A 66 -4.44 -4.61 -5.29
CA THR A 66 -3.47 -3.75 -5.95
C THR A 66 -2.26 -4.56 -6.44
N LYS A 67 -1.73 -5.41 -5.58
CA LYS A 67 -0.60 -6.25 -5.96
C LYS A 67 -0.93 -7.17 -7.12
N LYS A 68 -2.09 -7.82 -7.09
CA LYS A 68 -2.51 -8.73 -8.15
C LYS A 68 -2.70 -7.99 -9.48
N ASP A 69 -3.33 -6.82 -9.44
CA ASP A 69 -3.57 -6.03 -10.64
C ASP A 69 -2.26 -5.57 -11.28
N LEU A 70 -1.31 -5.14 -10.47
CA LEU A 70 -0.02 -4.65 -10.96
C LEU A 70 0.91 -5.76 -11.44
N LYS A 71 0.71 -6.97 -10.98
CA LYS A 71 1.54 -8.10 -11.39
C LYS A 71 1.50 -8.31 -12.90
N LEU A 72 0.37 -8.04 -13.55
CA LEU A 72 0.22 -8.18 -15.00
C LEU A 72 1.14 -7.21 -15.77
N TYR A 73 1.60 -6.15 -15.13
CA TYR A 73 2.42 -5.10 -15.72
C TYR A 73 3.82 -5.05 -15.10
N ASP A 74 4.18 -6.10 -14.35
CA ASP A 74 5.46 -6.17 -13.65
C ASP A 74 5.67 -5.01 -12.67
N GLY A 75 4.57 -4.52 -12.09
CA GLY A 75 4.60 -3.43 -11.13
C GLY A 75 4.96 -3.88 -9.72
N LYS A 76 5.41 -2.93 -8.91
CA LYS A 76 5.81 -3.19 -7.52
C LYS A 76 4.82 -2.60 -6.54
N VAL A 77 4.57 -3.32 -5.44
CA VAL A 77 3.81 -2.80 -4.30
C VAL A 77 4.69 -2.95 -3.07
N ILE A 78 4.99 -1.82 -2.45
CA ILE A 78 5.83 -1.77 -1.26
C ILE A 78 4.99 -1.28 -0.10
N LEU A 79 5.03 -2.00 1.03
CA LEU A 79 4.40 -1.58 2.27
C LEU A 79 5.49 -0.99 3.16
N PHE A 80 5.41 0.31 3.43
CA PHE A 80 6.42 1.00 4.23
C PHE A 80 5.99 1.09 5.68
N SER A 81 6.80 0.52 6.53
CA SER A 81 6.70 0.59 7.99
C SER A 81 5.32 0.23 8.56
N PRO A 82 4.80 -0.97 8.24
CA PRO A 82 3.55 -1.43 8.84
C PRO A 82 3.73 -1.65 10.34
N SER A 83 2.64 -1.48 11.10
CA SER A 83 2.64 -1.73 12.53
C SER A 83 2.79 -3.22 12.85
N ASP A 84 3.09 -3.53 14.11
CA ASP A 84 3.15 -4.91 14.56
C ASP A 84 1.81 -5.63 14.38
N ASN A 85 0.70 -4.92 14.62
CA ASN A 85 -0.63 -5.49 14.42
C ASN A 85 -0.88 -5.80 12.95
N PHE A 86 -0.46 -4.93 12.04
CA PHE A 86 -0.59 -5.18 10.61
C PHE A 86 0.25 -6.38 10.19
N ASN A 87 1.48 -6.48 10.69
CA ASN A 87 2.36 -7.60 10.40
C ASN A 87 1.77 -8.92 10.88
N LYS A 88 1.13 -8.93 12.06
CA LYS A 88 0.45 -10.12 12.57
C LYS A 88 -0.72 -10.51 11.66
N LEU A 89 -1.45 -9.52 11.16
CA LEU A 89 -2.54 -9.78 10.22
C LEU A 89 -2.01 -10.47 8.95
N LEU A 90 -0.89 -10.01 8.43
CA LEU A 90 -0.24 -10.63 7.27
C LEU A 90 0.17 -12.07 7.57
N GLU A 91 0.77 -12.32 8.74
CA GLU A 91 1.18 -13.66 9.14
C GLU A 91 0.01 -14.61 9.23
N LEU A 92 -1.07 -14.17 9.89
CA LEU A 92 -2.27 -14.99 10.04
C LEU A 92 -2.93 -15.33 8.72
N ALA A 93 -2.79 -14.44 7.74
CA ALA A 93 -3.32 -14.64 6.39
C ALA A 93 -2.34 -15.40 5.48
N GLY A 94 -1.13 -15.70 5.98
CA GLY A 94 -0.10 -16.37 5.19
C GLY A 94 0.51 -15.48 4.10
N LEU A 95 0.49 -14.17 4.30
CA LEU A 95 0.87 -13.19 3.29
C LEU A 95 2.16 -12.43 3.60
N GLU A 96 2.92 -12.83 4.63
CA GLU A 96 4.11 -12.10 5.02
C GLU A 96 5.18 -12.03 3.92
N LYS A 97 5.17 -12.97 3.01
CA LYS A 97 6.10 -12.99 1.86
C LYS A 97 5.48 -12.53 0.56
N PHE A 98 4.20 -12.19 0.60
CA PHE A 98 3.47 -11.76 -0.59
C PHE A 98 3.81 -10.32 -1.00
N PHE A 99 4.12 -9.47 -0.02
CA PHE A 99 4.44 -8.07 -0.23
C PHE A 99 5.91 -7.79 0.00
N ILE A 100 6.42 -6.73 -0.62
CA ILE A 100 7.72 -6.16 -0.28
C ILE A 100 7.46 -5.24 0.92
N ILE A 101 8.11 -5.54 2.04
CA ILE A 101 7.96 -4.75 3.27
C ILE A 101 9.29 -4.06 3.56
N GLU A 102 9.27 -2.74 3.70
CA GLU A 102 10.44 -1.95 4.04
C GLU A 102 10.16 -1.11 5.28
N ASN A 103 11.05 -1.20 6.25
CA ASN A 103 10.92 -0.43 7.50
C ASN A 103 11.90 0.74 7.57
N ASN A 104 12.83 0.83 6.64
CA ASN A 104 13.85 1.86 6.61
C ASN A 104 13.65 2.74 5.38
N TRP A 105 13.45 4.04 5.62
CA TRP A 105 13.24 5.01 4.54
C TRP A 105 14.40 5.04 3.54
N ASN A 106 15.64 4.79 4.01
CA ASN A 106 16.79 4.74 3.13
C ASN A 106 16.65 3.67 2.05
N ASN A 107 16.01 2.54 2.37
CA ASN A 107 15.73 1.50 1.38
C ASN A 107 14.72 1.95 0.36
N ILE A 108 13.73 2.74 0.79
CA ILE A 108 12.75 3.34 -0.13
C ILE A 108 13.46 4.30 -1.08
N ILE A 109 14.36 5.12 -0.57
CA ILE A 109 15.13 6.07 -1.40
C ILE A 109 15.93 5.31 -2.46
N LYS A 110 16.55 4.20 -2.11
CA LYS A 110 17.30 3.36 -3.06
C LYS A 110 16.41 2.85 -4.17
N VAL A 111 15.22 2.35 -3.84
CA VAL A 111 14.26 1.87 -4.82
C VAL A 111 13.83 3.00 -5.75
N LEU A 112 13.57 4.18 -5.21
CA LEU A 112 13.16 5.35 -5.99
C LEU A 112 14.26 5.85 -6.91
N SER A 113 15.52 5.56 -6.60
CA SER A 113 16.69 6.03 -7.38
C SER A 113 17.07 5.09 -8.52
N GLU A 114 16.48 3.92 -8.56
CA GLU A 114 16.76 2.93 -9.61
C GLU A 114 16.16 3.28 -10.97
#